data_dda11a8e23b7cc4521758b82f64c43db
#
_entry.id   dda11a8e23b7cc4521758b82f64c43db
#
_cell.length_a   1.000
_cell.length_b   1.000
_cell.length_c   1.000
_cell.angle_alpha   90.00
_cell.angle_beta   90.00
_cell.angle_gamma   90.00
#
_symmetry.space_group_name_H-M   'P 1'
#
loop_
_entity.id
_entity.type
_entity.pdbx_description
1 polymer ?
#
loop_
_entity_poly.entity_id
_entity_poly.type
_entity_poly.pdbx_seq_one_letter_code
_entity_poly.pdbx_strand_id
1 'polypeptide(L)'
;MSKQLQQIIEKAVSKGYANKNARMWLGYGYGELESQWQARYNKDTDVFELDHWGTNIIILEQFSTFPLVAHIYGQSRSDRDALVQLFNYCGRNDFYVSYRPSKDEFYVKAQFVGKKTLEDYII
;
A
#
# COMPACT_ATOMS: atom_id res chain seq x y z
N MET A 1 -1.86 5.54 -13.35
CA MET A 1 -0.89 5.05 -12.34
C MET A 1 0.18 6.10 -12.12
N SER A 2 0.53 6.36 -10.89
CA SER A 2 1.63 7.28 -10.56
C SER A 2 2.97 6.64 -10.91
N LYS A 3 3.76 7.32 -11.74
CA LYS A 3 5.12 6.86 -12.08
C LYS A 3 6.01 6.79 -10.85
N GLN A 4 5.81 7.70 -9.91
CA GLN A 4 6.59 7.78 -8.68
C GLN A 4 6.44 6.52 -7.84
N LEU A 5 5.21 6.07 -7.60
CA LEU A 5 4.96 4.88 -6.79
C LEU A 5 5.44 3.61 -7.51
N GLN A 6 5.24 3.54 -8.82
CA GLN A 6 5.74 2.43 -9.62
C GLN A 6 7.27 2.31 -9.50
N GLN A 7 7.98 3.43 -9.59
CA GLN A 7 9.44 3.46 -9.44
C GLN A 7 9.87 3.00 -8.04
N ILE A 8 9.14 3.39 -7.00
CA ILE A 8 9.43 2.97 -5.62
C ILE A 8 9.27 1.46 -5.48
N ILE A 9 8.17 0.90 -6.01
CA ILE A 9 7.92 -0.54 -5.98
C ILE A 9 9.03 -1.29 -6.72
N GLU A 10 9.36 -0.86 -7.94
CA GLU A 10 10.38 -1.49 -8.77
C GLU A 10 11.76 -1.45 -8.09
N LYS A 11 12.11 -0.32 -7.49
CA LYS A 11 13.38 -0.17 -6.78
C LYS A 11 13.45 -1.06 -5.55
N ALA A 12 12.36 -1.15 -4.78
CA ALA A 12 12.31 -2.04 -3.61
C ALA A 12 12.48 -3.51 -4.02
N VAL A 13 11.80 -3.93 -5.09
CA VAL A 13 11.91 -5.31 -5.59
C VAL A 13 13.32 -5.61 -6.05
N SER A 14 14.00 -4.68 -6.74
CA SER A 14 15.34 -4.92 -7.26
C SER A 14 16.45 -4.74 -6.23
N LYS A 15 16.29 -3.84 -5.26
CA LYS A 15 17.35 -3.47 -4.30
C LYS A 15 17.02 -3.78 -2.85
N GLY A 16 15.80 -4.22 -2.56
CA GLY A 16 15.33 -4.57 -1.22
C GLY A 16 14.71 -3.40 -0.45
N TYR A 17 14.96 -2.16 -0.86
CA TYR A 17 14.45 -0.98 -0.15
C TYR A 17 14.32 0.20 -1.10
N ALA A 18 13.27 0.99 -0.89
CA ALA A 18 13.12 2.29 -1.54
C ALA A 18 12.42 3.27 -0.60
N ASN A 19 12.76 4.55 -0.70
CA ASN A 19 12.20 5.61 0.14
C ASN A 19 11.96 6.86 -0.70
N LYS A 20 10.86 7.54 -0.43
CA LYS A 20 10.58 8.85 -1.01
C LYS A 20 10.19 9.82 0.10
N ASN A 21 10.99 10.87 0.28
CA ASN A 21 10.72 11.92 1.25
C ASN A 21 9.88 13.02 0.63
N ALA A 22 9.02 13.62 1.44
CA ALA A 22 8.19 14.75 1.06
C ALA A 22 7.77 15.54 2.30
N ARG A 23 7.22 16.74 2.09
CA ARG A 23 6.65 17.57 3.16
C ARG A 23 5.14 17.47 3.08
N MET A 24 4.50 17.14 4.19
CA MET A 24 3.04 17.04 4.25
C MET A 24 2.42 18.43 4.35
N TRP A 25 1.36 18.69 3.60
CA TRP A 25 0.58 19.91 3.72
C TRP A 25 -0.27 19.85 4.99
N LEU A 26 -0.13 20.87 5.87
CA LEU A 26 -0.77 20.92 7.19
C LEU A 26 -1.98 21.86 7.24
N GLY A 27 -2.39 22.45 6.10
CA GLY A 27 -3.51 23.40 6.03
C GLY A 27 -3.09 24.86 6.13
N TYR A 28 -1.91 25.13 6.70
CA TYR A 28 -1.35 26.47 6.83
C TYR A 28 0.08 26.56 6.28
N GLY A 29 0.63 25.50 5.80
CA GLY A 29 1.99 25.40 5.27
C GLY A 29 2.45 23.96 5.22
N TYR A 30 3.70 23.75 4.80
CA TYR A 30 4.29 22.41 4.74
C TYR A 30 5.03 22.11 6.03
N GLY A 31 4.94 20.86 6.49
CA GLY A 31 5.71 20.36 7.63
C GLY A 31 7.16 20.07 7.27
N GLU A 32 7.86 19.37 8.16
CA GLU A 32 9.23 18.93 7.94
C GLU A 32 9.29 17.84 6.88
N LEU A 33 10.49 17.64 6.32
CA LEU A 33 10.73 16.58 5.35
C LEU A 33 10.68 15.23 6.07
N GLU A 34 9.76 14.37 5.65
CA GLU A 34 9.56 13.03 6.21
C GLU A 34 9.45 11.99 5.11
N SER A 35 9.55 10.72 5.47
CA SER A 35 9.34 9.62 4.54
C SER A 35 7.87 9.52 4.17
N GLN A 36 7.52 9.94 2.94
CA GLN A 36 6.17 9.78 2.42
C GLN A 36 5.88 8.32 2.09
N TRP A 37 6.80 7.68 1.37
CA TRP A 37 6.69 6.29 0.96
C TRP A 37 7.94 5.53 1.36
N GLN A 38 7.78 4.37 1.97
CA GLN A 38 8.85 3.41 2.21
C GLN A 38 8.38 2.05 1.75
N ALA A 39 9.19 1.40 0.92
CA ALA A 39 8.90 0.06 0.44
C ALA A 39 10.08 -0.85 0.79
N ARG A 40 9.78 -2.06 1.24
CA ARG A 40 10.78 -3.07 1.59
C ARG A 40 10.40 -4.39 0.93
N TYR A 41 11.40 -5.04 0.36
CA TYR A 41 11.21 -6.38 -0.18
C TYR A 41 12.36 -7.28 0.28
N ASN A 42 12.02 -8.37 0.98
CA ASN A 42 12.98 -9.38 1.38
C ASN A 42 12.84 -10.58 0.44
N LYS A 43 13.83 -10.76 -0.44
CA LYS A 43 13.80 -11.85 -1.43
C LYS A 43 13.91 -13.23 -0.81
N ASP A 44 14.52 -13.35 0.38
CA ASP A 44 14.70 -14.64 1.04
C ASP A 44 13.39 -15.15 1.64
N THR A 45 12.55 -14.25 2.16
CA THR A 45 11.24 -14.58 2.70
C THR A 45 10.12 -14.33 1.70
N ASP A 46 10.41 -13.63 0.60
CA ASP A 46 9.45 -13.23 -0.43
C ASP A 46 8.30 -12.38 0.14
N VAL A 47 8.66 -11.45 1.03
CA VAL A 47 7.71 -10.54 1.70
C VAL A 47 7.94 -9.11 1.22
N PHE A 48 6.87 -8.47 0.76
CA PHE A 48 6.85 -7.06 0.36
C PHE A 48 6.03 -6.24 1.35
N GLU A 49 6.54 -5.07 1.74
CA GLU A 49 5.84 -4.15 2.64
C GLU A 49 5.89 -2.73 2.09
N LEU A 50 4.80 -1.99 2.28
CA LEU A 50 4.71 -0.58 1.88
C LEU A 50 4.17 0.24 3.04
N ASP A 51 4.87 1.32 3.38
CA ASP A 51 4.44 2.31 4.36
C ASP A 51 4.12 3.63 3.68
N HIS A 52 3.10 4.32 4.17
CA HIS A 52 2.72 5.66 3.76
C HIS A 52 2.70 6.56 4.99
N TRP A 53 3.56 7.60 5.01
CA TRP A 53 3.75 8.50 6.15
C TRP A 53 4.00 7.76 7.46
N GLY A 54 4.81 6.71 7.44
CA GLY A 54 5.15 5.90 8.61
C GLY A 54 4.11 4.85 9.00
N THR A 55 2.96 4.82 8.36
CA THR A 55 1.92 3.81 8.61
C THR A 55 2.06 2.67 7.60
N ASN A 56 2.18 1.44 8.10
CA ASN A 56 2.19 0.28 7.20
C ASN A 56 0.81 0.10 6.59
N ILE A 57 0.72 0.15 5.26
CA ILE A 57 -0.55 0.00 4.54
C ILE A 57 -0.72 -1.37 3.92
N ILE A 58 0.36 -2.13 3.74
CA ILE A 58 0.25 -3.48 3.22
C ILE A 58 1.48 -4.32 3.55
N ILE A 59 1.24 -5.60 3.84
CA ILE A 59 2.26 -6.64 3.88
C ILE A 59 1.76 -7.77 2.99
N LEU A 60 2.56 -8.11 1.97
CA LEU A 60 2.28 -9.21 1.05
C LEU A 60 3.32 -10.31 1.23
N GLU A 61 2.85 -11.52 1.54
CA GLU A 61 3.66 -12.73 1.56
C GLU A 61 3.58 -13.43 0.21
N GLN A 62 4.56 -14.26 -0.13
CA GLN A 62 4.64 -14.96 -1.42
C GLN A 62 4.51 -13.98 -2.60
N PHE A 63 5.17 -12.83 -2.47
CA PHE A 63 4.99 -11.69 -3.38
C PHE A 63 5.29 -12.04 -4.83
N SER A 64 6.36 -12.83 -5.08
CA SER A 64 6.80 -13.16 -6.44
C SER A 64 6.01 -14.29 -7.10
N THR A 65 5.18 -15.00 -6.36
CA THR A 65 4.42 -16.15 -6.88
C THR A 65 2.91 -15.94 -6.75
N PHE A 66 2.39 -16.06 -5.53
CA PHE A 66 0.96 -15.92 -5.27
C PHE A 66 0.77 -14.99 -4.07
N PRO A 67 0.65 -13.68 -4.29
CA PRO A 67 0.61 -12.73 -3.20
C PRO A 67 -0.54 -12.98 -2.23
N LEU A 68 -0.20 -13.13 -0.96
CA LEU A 68 -1.15 -13.27 0.14
C LEU A 68 -1.07 -12.02 1.02
N VAL A 69 -2.21 -11.44 1.34
CA VAL A 69 -2.28 -10.26 2.20
C VAL A 69 -2.17 -10.69 3.65
N ALA A 70 -1.06 -10.33 4.31
CA ALA A 70 -0.90 -10.52 5.74
C ALA A 70 -1.44 -9.34 6.55
N HIS A 71 -1.37 -8.12 5.98
CA HIS A 71 -1.91 -6.92 6.57
C HIS A 71 -2.24 -5.92 5.47
N ILE A 72 -3.36 -5.20 5.59
CA ILE A 72 -3.73 -4.13 4.68
C ILE A 72 -4.53 -3.05 5.43
N TYR A 73 -4.23 -1.77 5.15
CA TYR A 73 -4.89 -0.62 5.73
C TYR A 73 -5.05 0.45 4.66
N GLY A 74 -6.24 0.97 4.47
CA GLY A 74 -6.53 1.89 3.37
C GLY A 74 -7.61 2.91 3.69
N GLN A 75 -7.52 3.63 4.82
CA GLN A 75 -8.51 4.64 5.20
C GLN A 75 -8.48 5.86 4.30
N SER A 76 -7.30 6.35 3.90
CA SER A 76 -7.22 7.52 3.04
C SER A 76 -7.37 7.13 1.57
N ARG A 77 -7.81 8.09 0.75
CA ARG A 77 -7.90 7.89 -0.69
C ARG A 77 -6.54 7.57 -1.31
N SER A 78 -5.49 8.28 -0.85
CA SER A 78 -4.13 8.04 -1.37
C SER A 78 -3.62 6.66 -0.99
N ASP A 79 -3.96 6.14 0.20
CA ASP A 79 -3.64 4.76 0.57
C ASP A 79 -4.33 3.78 -0.38
N ARG A 80 -5.62 3.96 -0.64
CA ARG A 80 -6.39 3.08 -1.53
C ARG A 80 -5.87 3.11 -2.96
N ASP A 81 -5.53 4.30 -3.47
CA ASP A 81 -4.96 4.44 -4.81
C ASP A 81 -3.61 3.71 -4.91
N ALA A 82 -2.79 3.81 -3.87
CA ALA A 82 -1.51 3.10 -3.81
C ALA A 82 -1.69 1.58 -3.79
N LEU A 83 -2.67 1.09 -3.04
CA LEU A 83 -2.99 -0.34 -2.99
C LEU A 83 -3.42 -0.86 -4.36
N VAL A 84 -4.27 -0.12 -5.06
CA VAL A 84 -4.69 -0.50 -6.42
C VAL A 84 -3.50 -0.55 -7.38
N GLN A 85 -2.58 0.43 -7.29
CA GLN A 85 -1.38 0.42 -8.12
C GLN A 85 -0.48 -0.78 -7.82
N LEU A 86 -0.32 -1.14 -6.55
CA LEU A 86 0.46 -2.31 -6.16
C LEU A 86 -0.18 -3.60 -6.67
N PHE A 87 -1.50 -3.74 -6.57
CA PHE A 87 -2.19 -4.91 -7.09
C PHE A 87 -2.11 -5.00 -8.62
N ASN A 88 -2.17 -3.86 -9.31
CA ASN A 88 -1.93 -3.82 -10.76
C ASN A 88 -0.52 -4.28 -11.10
N TYR A 89 0.47 -3.88 -10.31
CA TYR A 89 1.85 -4.34 -10.47
C TYR A 89 1.94 -5.88 -10.32
N CYS A 90 1.14 -6.45 -9.42
CA CYS A 90 1.06 -7.91 -9.23
C CYS A 90 0.18 -8.62 -10.28
N GLY A 91 -0.29 -7.90 -11.31
CA GLY A 91 -1.11 -8.48 -12.37
C GLY A 91 -2.60 -8.52 -12.10
N ARG A 92 -3.08 -7.82 -11.06
CA ARG A 92 -4.51 -7.81 -10.66
C ARG A 92 -5.14 -6.48 -11.04
N ASN A 93 -5.65 -6.37 -12.27
CA ASN A 93 -6.22 -5.13 -12.80
C ASN A 93 -7.67 -4.90 -12.40
N ASP A 94 -8.34 -5.90 -11.85
CA ASP A 94 -9.73 -5.86 -11.41
C ASP A 94 -9.89 -5.55 -9.92
N PHE A 95 -8.78 -5.31 -9.22
CA PHE A 95 -8.78 -5.10 -7.78
C PHE A 95 -9.04 -3.63 -7.44
N TYR A 96 -9.95 -3.38 -6.50
CA TYR A 96 -10.15 -2.04 -5.94
C TYR A 96 -10.54 -2.15 -4.47
N VAL A 97 -10.24 -1.08 -3.73
CA VAL A 97 -10.55 -0.96 -2.30
C VAL A 97 -11.42 0.28 -2.11
N SER A 98 -12.50 0.14 -1.40
CA SER A 98 -13.34 1.27 -1.00
C SER A 98 -13.51 1.31 0.51
N TYR A 99 -13.80 2.52 1.05
CA TYR A 99 -13.92 2.75 2.47
C TYR A 99 -15.11 3.68 2.73
N ARG A 100 -15.93 3.33 3.72
CA ARG A 100 -17.06 4.15 4.19
C ARG A 100 -16.72 4.75 5.55
N PRO A 101 -16.32 6.05 5.60
CA PRO A 101 -15.88 6.68 6.86
C PRO A 101 -16.96 6.67 7.96
N SER A 102 -18.23 6.82 7.58
CA SER A 102 -19.34 6.87 8.54
C SER A 102 -19.51 5.58 9.33
N LYS A 103 -19.08 4.45 8.76
CA LYS A 103 -19.21 3.12 9.37
C LYS A 103 -17.86 2.49 9.69
N ASP A 104 -16.75 3.12 9.29
CA ASP A 104 -15.40 2.58 9.40
C ASP A 104 -15.30 1.18 8.79
N GLU A 105 -15.85 1.02 7.59
CA GLU A 105 -15.92 -0.27 6.90
C GLU A 105 -15.15 -0.26 5.59
N PHE A 106 -14.40 -1.34 5.34
CA PHE A 106 -13.65 -1.56 4.11
C PHE A 106 -14.31 -2.61 3.24
N TYR A 107 -14.24 -2.38 1.93
CA TYR A 107 -14.77 -3.29 0.92
C TYR A 107 -13.70 -3.52 -0.14
N VAL A 108 -13.49 -4.77 -0.50
CA VAL A 108 -12.60 -5.14 -1.61
C VAL A 108 -13.49 -5.81 -2.66
N LYS A 109 -13.46 -5.29 -3.89
CA LYS A 109 -14.35 -5.74 -4.98
C LYS A 109 -15.82 -5.77 -4.54
N ALA A 110 -16.26 -4.70 -3.83
CA ALA A 110 -17.60 -4.54 -3.28
C ALA A 110 -17.99 -5.53 -2.18
N GLN A 111 -17.08 -6.37 -1.69
CA GLN A 111 -17.31 -7.27 -0.57
C GLN A 111 -16.77 -6.65 0.73
N PHE A 112 -17.56 -6.75 1.79
CA PHE A 112 -17.14 -6.31 3.12
C PHE A 112 -16.02 -7.22 3.62
N VAL A 113 -14.90 -6.61 4.06
CA VAL A 113 -13.73 -7.38 4.53
C VAL A 113 -13.29 -6.98 5.93
N GLY A 114 -13.78 -5.87 6.49
CA GLY A 114 -13.45 -5.52 7.87
C GLY A 114 -13.64 -4.06 8.18
N LYS A 115 -13.33 -3.72 9.44
CA LYS A 115 -13.26 -2.36 9.95
C LYS A 115 -11.81 -2.00 10.18
N LYS A 116 -11.40 -0.77 9.87
CA LYS A 116 -10.07 -0.18 10.07
C LYS A 116 -8.95 -0.85 9.29
N THR A 117 -8.87 -2.19 9.28
CA THR A 117 -7.81 -2.94 8.59
C THR A 117 -8.41 -4.04 7.73
N LEU A 118 -7.66 -4.46 6.70
CA LEU A 118 -8.06 -5.50 5.75
C LEU A 118 -7.05 -6.65 5.87
N GLU A 119 -7.11 -7.41 6.95
CA GLU A 119 -6.17 -8.49 7.21
C GLU A 119 -6.61 -9.80 6.55
N ASP A 120 -5.63 -10.63 6.21
CA ASP A 120 -5.83 -12.00 5.69
C ASP A 120 -6.60 -12.09 4.38
N TYR A 121 -6.66 -10.98 3.60
CA TYR A 121 -7.28 -11.02 2.28
C TYR A 121 -6.33 -11.62 1.25
N ILE A 122 -6.82 -12.56 0.45
CA ILE A 122 -6.04 -13.20 -0.62
C ILE A 122 -6.31 -12.48 -1.94
N ILE A 123 -5.25 -12.07 -2.62
CA ILE A 123 -5.34 -11.38 -3.89
C ILE A 123 -5.74 -12.31 -5.04
#